data_1e7354a8ea88b6be40049cb6accbab67
#
_entry.id   1e7354a8ea88b6be40049cb6accbab67
#
_cell.length_a   1.000
_cell.length_b   1.000
_cell.length_c   1.000
_cell.angle_alpha   90.00
_cell.angle_beta   90.00
_cell.angle_gamma   90.00
#
_symmetry.space_group_name_H-M   'P 1'
#
loop_
_entity.id
_entity.type
_entity.pdbx_description
1 polymer ?
#
loop_
_entity_poly.entity_id
_entity_poly.type
_entity_poly.pdbx_seq_one_letter_code
_entity_poly.pdbx_strand_id
1 'polypeptide(L)'
;MGDIYLATDDTLGREVVVKVLSERYAADEAITERFKREGLAAARLSGESGAVTIFDVGEWEGRPFIVMEHLGGGSLEERLAREGAQPPARALAWLEQAAATLDSAHRHGVVHRDVKPANLLLDSHDALHVADFGIASAAGLDSMTLTGTVLGTAGYLSPEQAQGERADPASDLYALAVVAYELLSGQRPFENDSPTAEAVAHVHAPVPSIAPCTPPSK
;
A
#
# COMPACT_ATOMS: atom_id res chain seq x y z
N MET A 1 -1.42 11.57 -3.40
CA MET A 1 -0.66 12.56 -2.62
C MET A 1 0.62 13.01 -3.32
N GLY A 2 1.36 12.14 -3.94
CA GLY A 2 2.59 12.44 -4.69
C GLY A 2 2.46 12.04 -6.16
N ASP A 3 3.21 12.75 -6.99
CA ASP A 3 3.41 12.42 -8.40
C ASP A 3 4.58 11.44 -8.48
N ILE A 4 4.46 10.37 -9.27
CA ILE A 4 5.46 9.30 -9.37
C ILE A 4 6.11 9.38 -10.75
N TYR A 5 7.44 9.36 -10.78
CA TYR A 5 8.23 9.45 -12.00
C TYR A 5 9.22 8.28 -12.06
N LEU A 6 9.34 7.64 -13.21
CA LEU A 6 10.48 6.80 -13.54
C LEU A 6 11.62 7.72 -13.99
N ALA A 7 12.79 7.57 -13.41
CA ALA A 7 13.96 8.40 -13.67
C ALA A 7 15.24 7.55 -13.77
N THR A 8 16.29 8.15 -14.30
CA THR A 8 17.63 7.53 -14.31
C THR A 8 18.54 8.27 -13.33
N ASP A 9 19.17 7.54 -12.44
CA ASP A 9 20.29 8.02 -11.63
C ASP A 9 21.53 8.05 -12.51
N ASP A 10 21.87 9.22 -13.03
CA ASP A 10 22.99 9.40 -13.98
C ASP A 10 24.35 9.07 -13.36
N THR A 11 24.48 9.14 -12.03
CA THR A 11 25.73 8.84 -11.32
C THR A 11 25.99 7.34 -11.26
N LEU A 12 24.95 6.56 -11.02
CA LEU A 12 25.05 5.11 -10.86
C LEU A 12 24.55 4.34 -12.08
N GLY A 13 23.95 5.03 -13.08
CA GLY A 13 23.48 4.41 -14.32
C GLY A 13 22.34 3.43 -14.11
N ARG A 14 21.43 3.70 -13.16
CA ARG A 14 20.32 2.82 -12.82
C ARG A 14 18.97 3.51 -12.91
N GLU A 15 17.92 2.76 -13.16
CA GLU A 15 16.54 3.25 -13.06
C GLU A 15 16.12 3.37 -11.58
N VAL A 16 15.42 4.45 -11.26
CA VAL A 16 14.87 4.73 -9.95
C VAL A 16 13.45 5.28 -10.08
N VAL A 17 12.66 5.14 -9.04
CA VAL A 17 11.37 5.82 -8.91
C VAL A 17 11.54 7.04 -8.02
N VAL A 18 11.06 8.18 -8.49
CA VAL A 18 11.03 9.44 -7.72
C VAL A 18 9.59 9.78 -7.42
N LYS A 19 9.23 9.79 -6.14
CA LYS A 19 7.93 10.23 -5.64
C LYS A 19 8.06 11.65 -5.12
N VAL A 20 7.39 12.61 -5.77
CA VAL A 20 7.44 14.05 -5.41
C VAL A 20 6.11 14.44 -4.80
N LEU A 21 6.11 15.18 -3.69
CA LEU A 21 4.87 15.70 -3.12
C LEU A 21 4.17 16.58 -4.15
N SER A 22 2.88 16.31 -4.39
CA SER A 22 2.10 17.04 -5.39
C SER A 22 1.99 18.52 -5.01
N GLU A 23 2.11 19.42 -5.99
CA GLU A 23 2.16 20.88 -5.83
C GLU A 23 1.00 21.42 -4.97
N ARG A 24 -0.19 20.85 -5.13
CA ARG A 24 -1.38 21.23 -4.33
C ARG A 24 -1.22 21.07 -2.82
N TYR A 25 -0.25 20.28 -2.37
CA TYR A 25 0.06 20.06 -0.95
C TYR A 25 1.36 20.71 -0.50
N ALA A 26 2.16 21.24 -1.42
CA ALA A 26 3.47 21.83 -1.13
C ALA A 26 3.39 23.07 -0.22
N ALA A 27 2.27 23.78 -0.23
CA ALA A 27 2.04 24.94 0.63
C ALA A 27 1.62 24.57 2.06
N ASP A 28 1.26 23.30 2.32
CA ASP A 28 0.89 22.83 3.67
C ASP A 28 2.13 22.27 4.38
N GLU A 29 2.66 23.04 5.32
CA GLU A 29 3.86 22.69 6.08
C GLU A 29 3.68 21.39 6.88
N ALA A 30 2.49 21.14 7.42
CA ALA A 30 2.20 19.92 8.19
C ALA A 30 2.24 18.66 7.29
N ILE A 31 1.72 18.75 6.07
CA ILE A 31 1.77 17.68 5.09
C ILE A 31 3.22 17.45 4.62
N THR A 32 3.95 18.54 4.34
CA THR A 32 5.35 18.52 3.90
C THR A 32 6.25 17.83 4.94
N GLU A 33 6.20 18.25 6.20
CA GLU A 33 7.00 17.68 7.28
C GLU A 33 6.63 16.21 7.54
N ARG A 34 5.35 15.86 7.42
CA ARG A 34 4.91 14.49 7.57
C ARG A 34 5.42 13.60 6.43
N PHE A 35 5.36 14.05 5.17
CA PHE A 35 5.90 13.33 4.01
C PHE A 35 7.40 13.03 4.19
N LYS A 36 8.20 14.02 4.61
CA LYS A 36 9.64 13.85 4.91
C LYS A 36 9.87 12.81 6.02
N ARG A 37 9.14 12.93 7.12
CA ARG A 37 9.28 12.03 8.28
C ARG A 37 8.93 10.59 7.93
N GLU A 38 7.90 10.38 7.12
CA GLU A 38 7.49 9.06 6.66
C GLU A 38 8.50 8.46 5.68
N GLY A 39 9.03 9.26 4.74
CA GLY A 39 10.14 8.85 3.90
C GLY A 39 11.36 8.39 4.70
N LEU A 40 11.72 9.13 5.76
CA LEU A 40 12.81 8.77 6.66
C LEU A 40 12.49 7.50 7.49
N ALA A 41 11.23 7.29 7.86
CA ALA A 41 10.81 6.07 8.56
C ALA A 41 10.89 4.84 7.63
N ALA A 42 10.44 4.97 6.38
CA ALA A 42 10.58 3.94 5.36
C ALA A 42 12.05 3.64 5.05
N ALA A 43 12.92 4.66 5.02
CA ALA A 43 14.35 4.47 4.81
C ALA A 43 15.03 3.61 5.88
N ARG A 44 14.50 3.56 7.11
CA ARG A 44 15.01 2.67 8.18
C ARG A 44 14.75 1.19 7.90
N LEU A 45 13.78 0.89 7.03
CA LEU A 45 13.47 -0.46 6.59
C LEU A 45 14.25 -0.85 5.33
N SER A 46 15.02 0.09 4.73
CA SER A 46 15.90 -0.19 3.59
C SER A 46 16.98 -1.17 4.03
N GLY A 47 16.98 -2.36 3.45
CA GLY A 47 17.85 -3.47 3.86
C GLY A 47 17.10 -4.62 4.54
N GLU A 48 15.86 -4.41 4.97
CA GLU A 48 14.97 -5.51 5.35
C GLU A 48 14.48 -6.24 4.08
N SER A 49 14.50 -7.56 4.15
CA SER A 49 14.04 -8.38 3.03
C SER A 49 12.58 -8.09 2.71
N GLY A 50 12.29 -7.77 1.45
CA GLY A 50 10.93 -7.52 0.97
C GLY A 50 10.40 -6.09 1.19
N ALA A 51 11.14 -5.18 1.83
CA ALA A 51 10.79 -3.76 1.85
C ALA A 51 11.42 -3.05 0.63
N VAL A 52 10.66 -2.15 -0.02
CA VAL A 52 11.21 -1.30 -1.10
C VAL A 52 12.34 -0.44 -0.54
N THR A 53 13.49 -0.46 -1.22
CA THR A 53 14.67 0.28 -0.79
C THR A 53 14.51 1.76 -1.08
N ILE A 54 14.66 2.60 -0.07
CA ILE A 54 14.74 4.06 -0.22
C ILE A 54 16.21 4.46 -0.40
N PHE A 55 16.50 5.16 -1.50
CA PHE A 55 17.86 5.60 -1.82
C PHE A 55 18.14 7.01 -1.32
N ASP A 56 17.14 7.90 -1.36
CA ASP A 56 17.30 9.28 -0.94
C ASP A 56 15.97 9.91 -0.53
N VAL A 57 16.03 10.90 0.35
CA VAL A 57 14.90 11.75 0.75
C VAL A 57 15.40 13.19 0.74
N GLY A 58 14.84 14.02 -0.11
CA GLY A 58 15.29 15.38 -0.32
C GLY A 58 14.17 16.37 -0.59
N GLU A 59 14.57 17.55 -1.05
CA GLU A 59 13.65 18.63 -1.44
C GLU A 59 14.17 19.30 -2.73
N TRP A 60 13.26 19.53 -3.65
CA TRP A 60 13.52 20.26 -4.89
C TRP A 60 12.44 21.33 -5.09
N GLU A 61 12.86 22.58 -5.26
CA GLU A 61 11.96 23.74 -5.42
C GLU A 61 10.85 23.83 -4.34
N GLY A 62 11.22 23.57 -3.07
CA GLY A 62 10.27 23.58 -1.96
C GLY A 62 9.34 22.35 -1.88
N ARG A 63 9.53 21.37 -2.74
CA ARG A 63 8.75 20.14 -2.79
C ARG A 63 9.58 18.95 -2.31
N PRO A 64 9.20 18.28 -1.24
CA PRO A 64 9.91 17.08 -0.81
C PRO A 64 9.72 15.95 -1.82
N PHE A 65 10.78 15.14 -1.98
CA PHE A 65 10.78 13.95 -2.80
C PHE A 65 11.41 12.76 -2.08
N ILE A 66 11.08 11.58 -2.54
CA ILE A 66 11.66 10.30 -2.11
C ILE A 66 12.13 9.57 -3.35
N VAL A 67 13.40 9.14 -3.36
CA VAL A 67 13.97 8.29 -4.40
C VAL A 67 14.01 6.86 -3.91
N MET A 68 13.47 5.94 -4.69
CA MET A 68 13.38 4.53 -4.32
C MET A 68 13.73 3.62 -5.49
N GLU A 69 13.96 2.35 -5.18
CA GLU A 69 14.23 1.35 -6.20
C GLU A 69 13.06 1.18 -7.17
N HIS A 70 13.41 0.92 -8.44
CA HIS A 70 12.44 0.56 -9.47
C HIS A 70 12.28 -0.96 -9.52
N LEU A 71 11.04 -1.44 -9.38
CA LEU A 71 10.68 -2.85 -9.46
C LEU A 71 9.90 -3.10 -10.76
N GLY A 72 10.51 -3.85 -11.68
CA GLY A 72 10.01 -4.00 -13.06
C GLY A 72 8.83 -4.97 -13.23
N GLY A 73 8.36 -5.65 -12.18
CA GLY A 73 7.25 -6.62 -12.25
C GLY A 73 5.86 -6.00 -12.09
N GLY A 74 5.79 -4.69 -11.77
CA GLY A 74 4.54 -3.97 -11.53
C GLY A 74 3.92 -4.27 -10.17
N SER A 75 2.68 -3.83 -9.94
CA SER A 75 1.94 -4.03 -8.69
C SER A 75 1.02 -5.25 -8.73
N LEU A 76 0.61 -5.75 -7.56
CA LEU A 76 -0.46 -6.77 -7.50
C LEU A 76 -1.80 -6.24 -8.02
N GLU A 77 -2.06 -4.92 -7.95
CA GLU A 77 -3.24 -4.29 -8.55
C GLU A 77 -3.23 -4.45 -10.08
N GLU A 78 -2.11 -4.14 -10.74
CA GLU A 78 -1.95 -4.34 -12.18
C GLU A 78 -2.02 -5.82 -12.57
N ARG A 79 -1.50 -6.69 -11.71
CA ARG A 79 -1.56 -8.14 -11.90
C ARG A 79 -3.00 -8.65 -11.84
N LEU A 80 -3.77 -8.24 -10.83
CA LEU A 80 -5.18 -8.56 -10.68
C LEU A 80 -6.02 -8.02 -11.85
N ALA A 81 -5.78 -6.78 -12.25
CA ALA A 81 -6.48 -6.18 -13.39
C ALA A 81 -6.24 -6.92 -14.70
N ARG A 82 -5.02 -7.45 -14.91
CA ARG A 82 -4.65 -8.17 -16.14
C ARG A 82 -5.05 -9.64 -16.13
N GLU A 83 -4.90 -10.32 -14.99
CA GLU A 83 -4.99 -11.80 -14.89
C GLU A 83 -6.20 -12.28 -14.07
N GLY A 84 -6.86 -11.39 -13.31
CA GLY A 84 -7.94 -11.75 -12.39
C GLY A 84 -7.43 -12.54 -11.18
N ALA A 85 -8.28 -13.45 -10.67
CA ALA A 85 -7.95 -14.32 -9.54
C ALA A 85 -6.68 -15.13 -9.80
N GLN A 86 -5.84 -15.24 -8.76
CA GLN A 86 -4.54 -15.89 -8.84
C GLN A 86 -4.58 -17.36 -8.39
N PRO A 87 -3.72 -18.21 -8.95
CA PRO A 87 -3.57 -19.56 -8.43
C PRO A 87 -3.19 -19.53 -6.94
N PRO A 88 -3.83 -20.37 -6.08
CA PRO A 88 -3.62 -20.33 -4.63
C PRO A 88 -2.15 -20.45 -4.21
N ALA A 89 -1.36 -21.28 -4.89
CA ALA A 89 0.06 -21.45 -4.57
C ALA A 89 0.86 -20.15 -4.79
N ARG A 90 0.56 -19.37 -5.86
CA ARG A 90 1.19 -18.09 -6.14
C ARG A 90 0.74 -17.04 -5.12
N ALA A 91 -0.57 -16.92 -4.88
CA ALA A 91 -1.12 -15.99 -3.92
C ALA A 91 -0.52 -16.20 -2.52
N LEU A 92 -0.44 -17.46 -2.05
CA LEU A 92 0.16 -17.80 -0.76
C LEU A 92 1.64 -17.43 -0.69
N ALA A 93 2.42 -17.65 -1.75
CA ALA A 93 3.83 -17.27 -1.78
C ALA A 93 4.04 -15.75 -1.64
N TRP A 94 3.21 -14.94 -2.30
CA TRP A 94 3.25 -13.48 -2.15
C TRP A 94 2.79 -13.02 -0.77
N LEU A 95 1.71 -13.61 -0.24
CA LEU A 95 1.20 -13.28 1.10
C LEU A 95 2.21 -13.61 2.21
N GLU A 96 2.95 -14.72 2.08
CA GLU A 96 4.02 -15.08 3.01
C GLU A 96 5.12 -14.03 3.02
N GLN A 97 5.56 -13.56 1.83
CA GLN A 97 6.58 -12.51 1.72
C GLN A 97 6.08 -11.19 2.29
N ALA A 98 4.84 -10.78 1.96
CA ALA A 98 4.24 -9.56 2.51
C ALA A 98 4.13 -9.64 4.04
N ALA A 99 3.65 -10.75 4.59
CA ALA A 99 3.50 -10.94 6.03
C ALA A 99 4.85 -10.89 6.76
N ALA A 100 5.90 -11.53 6.19
CA ALA A 100 7.24 -11.48 6.76
C ALA A 100 7.82 -10.06 6.78
N THR A 101 7.59 -9.29 5.70
CA THR A 101 8.03 -7.90 5.61
C THR A 101 7.29 -7.00 6.59
N LEU A 102 5.96 -7.14 6.71
CA LEU A 102 5.16 -6.39 7.69
C LEU A 102 5.57 -6.74 9.13
N ASP A 103 5.80 -8.02 9.45
CA ASP A 103 6.28 -8.44 10.77
C ASP A 103 7.65 -7.81 11.10
N SER A 104 8.56 -7.74 10.13
CA SER A 104 9.84 -7.03 10.32
C SER A 104 9.62 -5.53 10.58
N ALA A 105 8.76 -4.85 9.82
CA ALA A 105 8.44 -3.45 10.03
C ALA A 105 7.82 -3.20 11.41
N HIS A 106 6.89 -4.04 11.84
CA HIS A 106 6.26 -3.97 13.16
C HIS A 106 7.27 -4.10 14.30
N ARG A 107 8.25 -4.99 14.19
CA ARG A 107 9.37 -5.10 15.17
C ARG A 107 10.20 -3.83 15.25
N HIS A 108 10.29 -3.07 14.16
CA HIS A 108 10.95 -1.75 14.13
C HIS A 108 10.01 -0.60 14.54
N GLY A 109 8.80 -0.90 15.00
CA GLY A 109 7.81 0.10 15.43
C GLY A 109 7.15 0.86 14.27
N VAL A 110 7.23 0.33 13.06
CA VAL A 110 6.60 0.91 11.86
C VAL A 110 5.34 0.13 11.50
N VAL A 111 4.19 0.80 11.49
CA VAL A 111 2.90 0.26 11.00
C VAL A 111 2.65 0.84 9.62
N HIS A 112 2.26 0.01 8.66
CA HIS A 112 2.10 0.42 7.26
C HIS A 112 0.85 1.28 7.02
N ARG A 113 -0.31 0.88 7.57
CA ARG A 113 -1.60 1.60 7.58
C ARG A 113 -2.33 1.70 6.23
N ASP A 114 -1.72 1.32 5.13
CA ASP A 114 -2.30 1.37 3.78
C ASP A 114 -1.87 0.15 2.94
N VAL A 115 -1.99 -1.05 3.52
CA VAL A 115 -1.72 -2.30 2.80
C VAL A 115 -2.82 -2.53 1.78
N LYS A 116 -2.43 -2.62 0.50
CA LYS A 116 -3.33 -2.86 -0.64
C LYS A 116 -2.53 -3.34 -1.85
N PRO A 117 -3.16 -3.94 -2.87
CA PRO A 117 -2.46 -4.45 -4.05
C PRO A 117 -1.57 -3.44 -4.77
N ALA A 118 -1.96 -2.15 -4.78
CA ALA A 118 -1.17 -1.08 -5.40
C ALA A 118 0.19 -0.83 -4.69
N ASN A 119 0.31 -1.16 -3.39
CA ASN A 119 1.51 -0.99 -2.59
C ASN A 119 2.32 -2.29 -2.41
N LEU A 120 1.89 -3.36 -3.07
CA LEU A 120 2.57 -4.65 -3.10
C LEU A 120 3.14 -4.85 -4.51
N LEU A 121 4.44 -4.61 -4.64
CA LEU A 121 5.15 -4.56 -5.91
C LEU A 121 5.90 -5.87 -6.16
N LEU A 122 6.05 -6.21 -7.42
CA LEU A 122 6.80 -7.39 -7.85
C LEU A 122 8.10 -6.98 -8.54
N ASP A 123 9.16 -7.70 -8.26
CA ASP A 123 10.39 -7.57 -9.03
C ASP A 123 10.32 -8.40 -10.35
N SER A 124 11.42 -8.39 -11.11
CA SER A 124 11.54 -9.15 -12.36
C SER A 124 11.52 -10.67 -12.18
N HIS A 125 11.64 -11.17 -10.95
CA HIS A 125 11.64 -12.59 -10.59
C HIS A 125 10.33 -13.02 -9.91
N ASP A 126 9.30 -12.15 -9.93
CA ASP A 126 8.00 -12.36 -9.28
C ASP A 126 8.08 -12.39 -7.74
N ALA A 127 9.19 -11.89 -7.15
CA ALA A 127 9.31 -11.72 -5.71
C ALA A 127 8.59 -10.44 -5.27
N LEU A 128 7.89 -10.51 -4.11
CA LEU A 128 7.06 -9.43 -3.62
C LEU A 128 7.84 -8.48 -2.70
N HIS A 129 7.61 -7.19 -2.91
CA HIS A 129 8.12 -6.10 -2.08
C HIS A 129 6.98 -5.20 -1.61
N VAL A 130 7.06 -4.77 -0.35
CA VAL A 130 6.10 -3.83 0.25
C VAL A 130 6.63 -2.41 0.09
N ALA A 131 5.83 -1.56 -0.55
CA ALA A 131 6.14 -0.15 -0.82
C ALA A 131 5.27 0.78 0.03
N ASP A 132 5.67 2.05 0.12
CA ASP A 132 4.87 3.14 0.69
C ASP A 132 4.50 2.97 2.18
N PHE A 133 5.44 2.50 3.01
CA PHE A 133 5.26 2.43 4.45
C PHE A 133 4.88 3.80 5.05
N GLY A 134 3.65 3.90 5.56
CA GLY A 134 3.17 5.06 6.31
C GLY A 134 2.96 6.36 5.55
N ILE A 135 3.31 6.43 4.24
CA ILE A 135 3.25 7.67 3.45
C ILE A 135 1.81 8.20 3.27
N ALA A 136 0.80 7.32 3.36
CA ALA A 136 -0.61 7.71 3.22
C ALA A 136 -1.18 8.41 4.47
N SER A 137 -0.64 8.13 5.64
CA SER A 137 -1.01 8.78 6.91
C SER A 137 -0.68 10.29 6.93
N ALA A 138 0.11 10.76 5.94
CA ALA A 138 0.53 12.16 5.81
C ALA A 138 -0.64 13.13 5.58
N ALA A 139 -1.75 12.70 4.98
CA ALA A 139 -2.86 13.61 4.67
C ALA A 139 -3.88 13.82 5.80
N GLY A 140 -3.56 13.39 7.04
CA GLY A 140 -4.51 13.54 8.15
C GLY A 140 -5.68 12.55 8.09
N LEU A 141 -5.51 11.46 7.35
CA LEU A 141 -6.50 10.42 7.13
C LEU A 141 -6.45 9.32 8.21
N ASP A 142 -5.90 9.62 9.38
CA ASP A 142 -6.05 8.78 10.57
C ASP A 142 -7.50 8.79 11.11
N SER A 143 -8.41 9.43 10.38
CA SER A 143 -9.82 9.44 10.73
C SER A 143 -10.65 9.80 9.50
N MET A 144 -11.84 9.27 9.43
CA MET A 144 -12.94 9.91 8.70
C MET A 144 -12.80 11.42 8.92
N THR A 145 -12.52 12.18 7.86
CA THR A 145 -12.44 13.63 7.99
C THR A 145 -13.69 14.09 8.69
N LEU A 146 -13.59 15.11 9.55
CA LEU A 146 -14.73 15.78 10.23
C LEU A 146 -15.88 16.14 9.25
N THR A 147 -15.67 15.99 7.95
CA THR A 147 -16.64 16.19 6.87
C THR A 147 -17.31 14.91 6.37
N GLY A 148 -17.02 13.72 6.96
CA GLY A 148 -17.68 12.46 6.57
C GLY A 148 -17.25 11.90 5.21
N THR A 149 -16.18 12.44 4.61
CA THR A 149 -15.65 11.96 3.31
C THR A 149 -14.46 11.06 3.54
N VAL A 150 -14.61 9.77 3.26
CA VAL A 150 -13.48 8.82 3.21
C VAL A 150 -12.64 9.17 1.98
N LEU A 151 -11.48 9.79 2.19
CA LEU A 151 -10.56 10.12 1.11
C LEU A 151 -9.53 8.99 1.03
N GLY A 152 -9.69 8.06 0.09
CA GLY A 152 -8.81 6.92 -0.11
C GLY A 152 -9.59 5.65 -0.47
N THR A 153 -8.86 4.56 -0.65
CA THR A 153 -9.46 3.26 -0.99
C THR A 153 -10.03 2.64 0.29
N ALA A 154 -11.34 2.82 0.53
CA ALA A 154 -12.03 2.27 1.71
C ALA A 154 -12.01 0.74 1.74
N GLY A 155 -11.80 0.10 0.60
CA GLY A 155 -11.92 -1.34 0.42
C GLY A 155 -10.91 -2.21 1.15
N TYR A 156 -9.90 -1.61 1.83
CA TYR A 156 -8.89 -2.34 2.62
C TYR A 156 -8.77 -1.82 4.05
N LEU A 157 -9.65 -0.91 4.48
CA LEU A 157 -9.63 -0.37 5.84
C LEU A 157 -9.93 -1.47 6.86
N SER A 158 -9.17 -1.50 7.93
CA SER A 158 -9.53 -2.33 9.07
C SER A 158 -10.75 -1.77 9.81
N PRO A 159 -11.49 -2.59 10.59
CA PRO A 159 -12.65 -2.11 11.35
C PRO A 159 -12.35 -0.91 12.25
N GLU A 160 -11.20 -0.92 12.94
CA GLU A 160 -10.76 0.18 13.79
C GLU A 160 -10.46 1.45 12.98
N GLN A 161 -9.82 1.34 11.80
CA GLN A 161 -9.61 2.49 10.92
C GLN A 161 -10.94 3.05 10.38
N ALA A 162 -11.90 2.17 10.03
CA ALA A 162 -13.22 2.58 9.57
C ALA A 162 -14.00 3.30 10.67
N GLN A 163 -13.73 3.03 11.95
CA GLN A 163 -14.30 3.71 13.11
C GLN A 163 -13.54 4.98 13.51
N GLY A 164 -12.45 5.32 12.80
CA GLY A 164 -11.62 6.49 13.09
C GLY A 164 -10.63 6.27 14.22
N GLU A 165 -10.41 5.03 14.61
CA GLU A 165 -9.40 4.66 15.60
C GLU A 165 -8.00 4.58 14.96
N ARG A 166 -6.99 4.57 15.81
CA ARG A 166 -5.60 4.52 15.35
C ARG A 166 -5.26 3.12 14.84
N ALA A 167 -4.73 3.06 13.62
CA ALA A 167 -4.21 1.81 13.08
C ALA A 167 -3.02 1.28 13.90
N ASP A 168 -2.99 -0.03 14.07
CA ASP A 168 -1.94 -0.79 14.74
C ASP A 168 -1.44 -1.95 13.85
N PRO A 169 -0.51 -2.80 14.29
CA PRO A 169 -0.07 -3.96 13.52
C PRO A 169 -1.19 -4.91 13.06
N ALA A 170 -2.28 -5.05 13.85
CA ALA A 170 -3.40 -5.90 13.47
C ALA A 170 -4.18 -5.32 12.28
N SER A 171 -4.21 -3.99 12.14
CA SER A 171 -4.81 -3.31 10.99
C SER A 171 -4.13 -3.70 9.67
N ASP A 172 -2.79 -3.80 9.65
CA ASP A 172 -2.04 -4.23 8.47
C ASP A 172 -2.34 -5.70 8.12
N LEU A 173 -2.47 -6.57 9.14
CA LEU A 173 -2.81 -7.97 8.94
C LEU A 173 -4.25 -8.16 8.43
N TYR A 174 -5.18 -7.34 8.92
CA TYR A 174 -6.54 -7.30 8.39
C TYR A 174 -6.55 -6.91 6.91
N ALA A 175 -5.88 -5.82 6.55
CA ALA A 175 -5.77 -5.37 5.18
C ALA A 175 -5.10 -6.42 4.28
N LEU A 176 -4.05 -7.11 4.77
CA LEU A 176 -3.43 -8.22 4.06
C LEU A 176 -4.40 -9.40 3.86
N ALA A 177 -5.30 -9.67 4.82
CA ALA A 177 -6.34 -10.69 4.65
C ALA A 177 -7.38 -10.29 3.58
N VAL A 178 -7.70 -8.99 3.47
CA VAL A 178 -8.54 -8.46 2.37
C VAL A 178 -7.84 -8.65 1.02
N VAL A 179 -6.55 -8.36 0.93
CA VAL A 179 -5.73 -8.63 -0.28
C VAL A 179 -5.73 -10.13 -0.61
N ALA A 180 -5.60 -11.00 0.39
CA ALA A 180 -5.66 -12.45 0.19
C ALA A 180 -7.00 -12.90 -0.41
N TYR A 181 -8.11 -12.36 0.12
CA TYR A 181 -9.44 -12.63 -0.43
C TYR A 181 -9.51 -12.21 -1.90
N GLU A 182 -9.05 -11.01 -2.23
CA GLU A 182 -9.08 -10.48 -3.59
C GLU A 182 -8.18 -11.27 -4.55
N LEU A 183 -6.97 -11.64 -4.13
CA LEU A 183 -6.08 -12.48 -4.93
C LEU A 183 -6.71 -13.84 -5.27
N LEU A 184 -7.45 -14.43 -4.34
CA LEU A 184 -8.04 -15.76 -4.52
C LEU A 184 -9.39 -15.74 -5.25
N SER A 185 -10.19 -14.69 -5.09
CA SER A 185 -11.53 -14.57 -5.66
C SER A 185 -11.59 -13.71 -6.93
N GLY A 186 -10.61 -12.80 -7.12
CA GLY A 186 -10.61 -11.77 -8.17
C GLY A 186 -11.48 -10.56 -7.83
N GLN A 187 -12.06 -10.49 -6.63
CA GLN A 187 -12.94 -9.41 -6.17
C GLN A 187 -12.68 -9.12 -4.70
N ARG A 188 -12.91 -7.89 -4.27
CA ARG A 188 -12.83 -7.53 -2.84
C ARG A 188 -14.00 -8.14 -2.06
N PRO A 189 -13.83 -8.44 -0.76
CA PRO A 189 -14.92 -9.01 0.05
C PRO A 189 -16.10 -8.06 0.20
N PHE A 190 -15.84 -6.75 0.20
CA PHE A 190 -16.85 -5.72 0.37
C PHE A 190 -16.70 -4.66 -0.73
N GLU A 191 -17.58 -4.72 -1.72
CA GLU A 191 -17.69 -3.72 -2.80
C GLU A 191 -19.04 -3.04 -2.69
N ASN A 192 -19.04 -1.72 -2.58
CA ASN A 192 -20.25 -0.91 -2.45
C ASN A 192 -20.16 0.36 -3.29
N ASP A 193 -21.30 0.99 -3.55
CA ASP A 193 -21.42 2.19 -4.38
C ASP A 193 -20.76 3.44 -3.77
N SER A 194 -20.37 3.39 -2.50
CA SER A 194 -19.71 4.50 -1.83
C SER A 194 -18.61 4.04 -0.85
N PRO A 195 -17.52 4.79 -0.72
CA PRO A 195 -16.47 4.50 0.25
C PRO A 195 -16.97 4.39 1.69
N THR A 196 -17.98 5.16 2.06
CA THR A 196 -18.60 5.08 3.40
C THR A 196 -19.31 3.75 3.61
N ALA A 197 -20.05 3.26 2.60
CA ALA A 197 -20.72 1.97 2.69
C ALA A 197 -19.70 0.81 2.74
N GLU A 198 -18.57 0.89 2.01
CA GLU A 198 -17.47 -0.05 2.13
C GLU A 198 -16.89 -0.07 3.55
N ALA A 199 -16.58 1.10 4.11
CA ALA A 199 -16.06 1.21 5.48
C ALA A 199 -17.04 0.60 6.52
N VAL A 200 -18.34 0.85 6.40
CA VAL A 200 -19.38 0.25 7.26
C VAL A 200 -19.41 -1.27 7.10
N ALA A 201 -19.23 -1.79 5.89
CA ALA A 201 -19.21 -3.23 5.65
C ALA A 201 -18.02 -3.91 6.33
N HIS A 202 -16.83 -3.30 6.36
CA HIS A 202 -15.66 -3.80 7.09
C HIS A 202 -15.92 -3.93 8.61
N VAL A 203 -16.82 -3.14 9.18
CA VAL A 203 -17.15 -3.19 10.60
C VAL A 203 -18.25 -4.23 10.90
N HIS A 204 -19.25 -4.37 10.02
CA HIS A 204 -20.49 -5.06 10.38
C HIS A 204 -20.86 -6.24 9.48
N ALA A 205 -20.36 -6.30 8.26
CA ALA A 205 -20.78 -7.35 7.34
C ALA A 205 -20.02 -8.67 7.61
N PRO A 206 -20.69 -9.83 7.47
CA PRO A 206 -19.99 -11.11 7.50
C PRO A 206 -19.08 -11.24 6.28
N VAL A 207 -17.91 -11.84 6.46
CA VAL A 207 -16.99 -12.12 5.36
C VAL A 207 -17.65 -13.09 4.40
N PRO A 208 -17.78 -12.76 3.08
CA PRO A 208 -18.37 -13.68 2.11
C PRO A 208 -17.52 -14.93 1.93
N SER A 209 -18.16 -16.05 1.62
CA SER A 209 -17.41 -17.24 1.23
C SER A 209 -16.68 -17.04 -0.08
N ILE A 210 -15.42 -17.45 -0.16
CA ILE A 210 -14.71 -17.56 -1.44
C ILE A 210 -15.35 -18.74 -2.19
N ALA A 211 -16.13 -18.45 -3.25
CA ALA A 211 -16.62 -19.51 -4.12
C ALA A 211 -15.43 -20.23 -4.76
N PRO A 212 -15.43 -21.58 -4.85
CA PRO A 212 -14.37 -22.29 -5.54
C PRO A 212 -14.30 -21.76 -6.97
N CYS A 213 -13.10 -21.29 -7.36
CA CYS A 213 -12.85 -20.79 -8.71
C CYS A 213 -13.15 -21.94 -9.70
N THR A 214 -14.29 -21.89 -10.35
CA THR A 214 -14.60 -22.83 -11.44
C THR A 214 -13.74 -22.38 -12.61
N PRO A 215 -12.78 -23.20 -13.09
CA PRO A 215 -11.99 -22.80 -14.25
C PRO A 215 -12.94 -22.58 -15.41
N PRO A 216 -12.69 -21.56 -16.28
CA PRO A 216 -13.51 -21.34 -17.45
C PRO A 216 -13.61 -22.64 -18.24
N SER A 217 -14.83 -23.10 -18.53
CA SER A 217 -15.09 -24.25 -19.41
C SER A 217 -14.42 -23.99 -20.76
N LYS A 218 -13.51 -24.89 -21.14
CA LYS A 218 -12.81 -24.85 -22.45
C LYS A 218 -13.80 -24.94 -23.60
#